data_eee406791e4e6996156c78904843d996
#
_entry.id   eee406791e4e6996156c78904843d996
#
_cell.length_a   1.000
_cell.length_b   1.000
_cell.length_c   1.000
_cell.angle_alpha   90.00
_cell.angle_beta   90.00
_cell.angle_gamma   90.00
#
_symmetry.space_group_name_H-M   'P 1'
#
loop_
_entity.id
_entity.type
_entity.pdbx_description
1 polymer ?
#
loop_
_entity_poly.entity_id
_entity_poly.type
_entity_poly.pdbx_seq_one_letter_code
_entity_poly.pdbx_strand_id
1 'polypeptide(L)'
;FTDHYEEIKYTLHPRKTEIENIDKMINCGDSSFGGAMYGCPHCGKLKFVPFRCHSRFCPTCGNKYAIERTTSMSFKLVNVTHRHCVFTIDENLRESFLKDRSLLDCLFHSVNSVISRMFYKMNKSKNFTPGFIMVLHTFGRDLKWNPHIHCLLSEGGYSDDGFWRHVKHFNYTYLRNAFRTALLNEMESKIGPSFKKVKADCYTEHKHGFYVYAKPNKCDPKTVVKYIGRYLGRPVIATSRIDKYDGEMVTFHYNRHEDEQYIEETVPAMEFIQRLIRHIPEKHFKMIRYGGLYARHRKIDSKLH
;
A
#
# COMPACT_ATOMS: atom_id res chain seq x y z
N PHE A 1 14.57 -5.57 -17.63
CA PHE A 1 13.64 -4.64 -18.33
C PHE A 1 14.25 -4.08 -19.61
N THR A 2 15.49 -3.61 -19.58
CA THR A 2 16.15 -3.07 -20.77
C THR A 2 16.26 -4.12 -21.87
N ASP A 3 16.71 -5.31 -21.55
CA ASP A 3 16.93 -6.42 -22.48
C ASP A 3 15.64 -6.90 -23.17
N HIS A 4 14.50 -6.78 -22.48
CA HIS A 4 13.19 -7.22 -22.97
C HIS A 4 12.25 -6.05 -23.32
N TYR A 5 12.76 -4.83 -23.50
CA TYR A 5 11.89 -3.65 -23.62
C TYR A 5 10.92 -3.73 -24.79
N GLU A 6 11.40 -4.11 -25.97
CA GLU A 6 10.53 -4.25 -27.15
C GLU A 6 9.55 -5.41 -27.00
N GLU A 7 10.00 -6.54 -26.46
CA GLU A 7 9.14 -7.69 -26.20
C GLU A 7 8.02 -7.36 -25.21
N ILE A 8 8.32 -6.59 -24.14
CA ILE A 8 7.31 -6.09 -23.19
C ILE A 8 6.21 -5.33 -23.91
N LYS A 9 6.57 -4.41 -24.81
CA LYS A 9 5.59 -3.56 -25.51
C LYS A 9 4.66 -4.36 -26.41
N TYR A 10 5.21 -5.33 -27.14
CA TYR A 10 4.44 -6.06 -28.17
C TYR A 10 3.76 -7.32 -27.64
N THR A 11 4.28 -7.94 -26.58
CA THR A 11 3.76 -9.22 -26.06
C THR A 11 2.86 -9.05 -24.84
N LEU A 12 3.22 -8.17 -23.91
CA LEU A 12 2.44 -8.00 -22.67
C LEU A 12 1.31 -6.98 -22.79
N HIS A 13 1.29 -6.19 -23.87
CA HIS A 13 0.30 -5.12 -24.08
C HIS A 13 0.06 -4.27 -22.81
N PRO A 14 1.13 -3.71 -22.21
CA PRO A 14 1.03 -3.03 -20.95
C PRO A 14 0.20 -1.74 -21.07
N ARG A 15 -0.44 -1.36 -19.97
CA ARG A 15 -1.16 -0.09 -19.88
C ARG A 15 -0.20 1.09 -20.11
N LYS A 16 -0.74 2.22 -20.58
CA LYS A 16 0.05 3.44 -20.81
C LYS A 16 0.89 3.84 -19.59
N THR A 17 0.31 3.76 -18.39
CA THR A 17 1.02 4.06 -17.13
C THR A 17 2.14 3.08 -16.80
N GLU A 18 2.04 1.83 -17.23
CA GLU A 18 3.09 0.82 -17.05
C GLU A 18 4.28 1.14 -17.95
N ILE A 19 4.04 1.38 -19.25
CA ILE A 19 5.10 1.78 -20.20
C ILE A 19 5.80 3.05 -19.74
N GLU A 20 5.06 4.11 -19.41
CA GLU A 20 5.64 5.37 -18.94
C GLU A 20 6.54 5.18 -17.69
N ASN A 21 6.21 4.25 -16.81
CA ASN A 21 7.03 3.97 -15.62
C ASN A 21 8.25 3.12 -15.96
N ILE A 22 8.14 2.17 -16.91
CA ILE A 22 9.28 1.38 -17.40
C ILE A 22 10.28 2.32 -18.08
N ASP A 23 9.83 3.16 -19.02
CA ASP A 23 10.67 4.15 -19.71
C ASP A 23 11.45 5.03 -18.73
N LYS A 24 10.73 5.58 -17.76
CA LYS A 24 11.35 6.42 -16.72
C LYS A 24 12.35 5.65 -15.86
N MET A 25 12.09 4.37 -15.60
CA MET A 25 12.95 3.56 -14.73
C MET A 25 14.25 3.17 -15.45
N ILE A 26 14.17 2.67 -16.68
CA ILE A 26 15.37 2.25 -17.44
C ILE A 26 16.31 3.42 -17.71
N ASN A 27 15.77 4.61 -17.89
CA ASN A 27 16.52 5.85 -18.16
C ASN A 27 16.85 6.66 -16.88
N CYS A 28 16.60 6.11 -15.69
CA CYS A 28 16.74 6.83 -14.43
C CYS A 28 18.19 7.09 -14.06
N GLY A 29 18.61 8.34 -14.17
CA GLY A 29 19.99 8.78 -13.85
C GLY A 29 20.94 8.65 -15.04
N ASP A 30 20.42 8.40 -16.22
CA ASP A 30 21.18 8.49 -17.45
C ASP A 30 21.36 9.95 -17.85
N SER A 31 22.59 10.36 -18.15
CA SER A 31 22.95 11.73 -18.53
C SER A 31 22.35 12.17 -19.86
N SER A 32 22.05 11.25 -20.77
CA SER A 32 21.42 11.52 -22.07
C SER A 32 20.00 12.08 -21.94
N PHE A 33 19.31 11.77 -20.81
CA PHE A 33 17.98 12.30 -20.50
C PHE A 33 17.99 13.64 -19.74
N GLY A 34 19.17 14.27 -19.70
CA GLY A 34 19.36 15.58 -19.10
C GLY A 34 19.75 15.54 -17.63
N GLY A 35 20.08 16.72 -17.11
CA GLY A 35 20.54 16.90 -15.74
C GLY A 35 20.71 18.36 -15.40
N ALA A 36 21.19 18.63 -14.19
CA ALA A 36 21.56 19.95 -13.73
C ALA A 36 23.08 20.04 -13.53
N MET A 37 23.67 21.13 -14.01
CA MET A 37 25.07 21.45 -13.75
C MET A 37 25.19 22.32 -12.52
N TYR A 38 25.94 21.85 -11.52
CA TYR A 38 26.26 22.59 -10.31
C TYR A 38 27.70 23.09 -10.34
N GLY A 39 27.90 24.36 -10.07
CA GLY A 39 29.23 24.96 -9.90
C GLY A 39 29.52 25.17 -8.41
N CYS A 40 30.72 24.80 -7.97
CA CYS A 40 31.18 25.16 -6.63
C CYS A 40 31.61 26.64 -6.61
N PRO A 41 30.96 27.49 -5.82
CA PRO A 41 31.33 28.92 -5.76
C PRO A 41 32.71 29.14 -5.18
N HIS A 42 33.28 28.16 -4.50
CA HIS A 42 34.57 28.31 -3.84
C HIS A 42 35.77 27.87 -4.72
N CYS A 43 35.61 26.83 -5.52
CA CYS A 43 36.73 26.32 -6.33
C CYS A 43 36.41 26.23 -7.83
N GLY A 44 35.23 26.66 -8.29
CA GLY A 44 34.82 26.63 -9.68
C GLY A 44 34.57 25.25 -10.27
N LYS A 45 34.78 24.16 -9.51
CA LYS A 45 34.55 22.80 -10.04
C LYS A 45 33.09 22.60 -10.41
N LEU A 46 32.86 22.03 -11.58
CA LEU A 46 31.54 21.69 -12.07
C LEU A 46 31.20 20.24 -11.74
N LYS A 47 29.92 19.99 -11.39
CA LYS A 47 29.36 18.66 -11.18
C LYS A 47 28.03 18.53 -11.92
N PHE A 48 27.99 17.61 -12.87
CA PHE A 48 26.73 17.23 -13.52
C PHE A 48 25.96 16.24 -12.66
N VAL A 49 24.68 16.49 -12.45
CA VAL A 49 23.77 15.60 -11.71
C VAL A 49 22.62 15.22 -12.64
N PRO A 50 22.56 13.97 -13.12
CA PRO A 50 21.51 13.53 -14.02
C PRO A 50 20.15 13.49 -13.34
N PHE A 51 19.07 13.76 -14.10
CA PHE A 51 17.71 13.71 -13.59
C PHE A 51 17.33 12.31 -13.14
N ARG A 52 16.47 12.25 -12.11
CA ARG A 52 15.91 11.02 -11.56
C ARG A 52 14.44 10.88 -11.95
N CYS A 53 13.99 9.63 -12.14
CA CYS A 53 12.64 9.35 -12.62
C CYS A 53 11.52 9.64 -11.60
N HIS A 54 11.84 9.74 -10.32
CA HIS A 54 10.88 9.89 -9.20
C HIS A 54 9.78 8.82 -9.16
N SER A 55 9.89 7.76 -9.95
CA SER A 55 8.94 6.65 -9.93
C SER A 55 9.15 5.79 -8.67
N ARG A 56 8.06 5.45 -7.99
CA ARG A 56 8.08 4.50 -6.87
C ARG A 56 8.41 3.08 -7.31
N PHE A 57 8.24 2.77 -8.59
CA PHE A 57 8.58 1.50 -9.19
C PHE A 57 10.09 1.32 -9.38
N CYS A 58 10.80 2.40 -9.60
CA CYS A 58 12.26 2.39 -9.70
C CYS A 58 12.89 2.06 -8.33
N PRO A 59 13.79 1.06 -8.23
CA PRO A 59 14.41 0.68 -6.96
C PRO A 59 15.11 1.84 -6.23
N THR A 60 15.85 2.67 -6.97
CA THR A 60 16.57 3.83 -6.41
C THR A 60 15.60 4.92 -5.92
N CYS A 61 14.67 5.36 -6.78
CA CYS A 61 13.74 6.43 -6.46
C CYS A 61 12.66 5.98 -5.47
N GLY A 62 12.22 4.73 -5.54
CA GLY A 62 11.27 4.15 -4.59
C GLY A 62 11.82 4.07 -3.17
N ASN A 63 13.09 3.70 -2.99
CA ASN A 63 13.74 3.70 -1.68
C ASN A 63 13.85 5.13 -1.10
N LYS A 64 14.27 6.10 -1.90
CA LYS A 64 14.32 7.52 -1.48
C LYS A 64 12.93 7.99 -1.06
N TYR A 65 11.91 7.74 -1.88
CA TYR A 65 10.53 8.08 -1.57
C TYR A 65 10.06 7.43 -0.25
N ALA A 66 10.40 6.16 -0.01
CA ALA A 66 10.04 5.46 1.23
C ALA A 66 10.62 6.14 2.47
N ILE A 67 11.91 6.50 2.42
CA ILE A 67 12.61 7.18 3.52
C ILE A 67 11.96 8.55 3.79
N GLU A 68 11.78 9.38 2.76
CA GLU A 68 11.20 10.71 2.89
C GLU A 68 9.77 10.67 3.46
N ARG A 69 8.96 9.71 3.00
CA ARG A 69 7.59 9.52 3.49
C ARG A 69 7.55 9.03 4.94
N THR A 70 8.44 8.11 5.29
CA THR A 70 8.55 7.60 6.66
C THR A 70 8.92 8.72 7.62
N THR A 71 9.91 9.53 7.26
CA THR A 71 10.32 10.69 8.05
C THR A 71 9.18 11.71 8.17
N SER A 72 8.54 12.09 7.05
CA SER A 72 7.40 13.02 7.09
C SER A 72 6.23 12.52 7.93
N MET A 73 6.00 11.20 7.99
CA MET A 73 4.94 10.62 8.81
C MET A 73 5.27 10.59 10.29
N SER A 74 6.54 10.40 10.65
CA SER A 74 6.95 10.40 12.07
C SER A 74 6.58 11.70 12.78
N PHE A 75 6.59 12.81 12.06
CA PHE A 75 6.19 14.13 12.61
C PHE A 75 4.67 14.34 12.68
N LYS A 76 3.87 13.47 12.07
CA LYS A 76 2.41 13.60 12.04
C LYS A 76 1.70 12.67 13.00
N LEU A 77 2.40 11.66 13.49
CA LEU A 77 1.81 10.71 14.42
C LEU A 77 1.70 11.32 15.81
N VAL A 78 0.51 11.24 16.40
CA VAL A 78 0.31 11.54 17.81
C VAL A 78 1.06 10.52 18.67
N ASN A 79 1.56 10.97 19.82
CA ASN A 79 2.36 10.14 20.73
C ASN A 79 1.49 9.18 21.55
N VAL A 80 0.87 8.22 20.87
CA VAL A 80 0.02 7.18 21.47
C VAL A 80 0.35 5.83 20.86
N THR A 81 -0.12 4.76 21.51
CA THR A 81 0.00 3.41 20.96
C THR A 81 -0.80 3.29 19.67
N HIS A 82 -0.20 2.69 18.66
CA HIS A 82 -0.84 2.36 17.40
C HIS A 82 -0.89 0.86 17.18
N ARG A 83 -1.88 0.43 16.44
CA ARG A 83 -2.08 -0.95 16.03
C ARG A 83 -1.97 -1.07 14.52
N HIS A 84 -1.25 -2.08 14.06
CA HIS A 84 -1.24 -2.44 12.66
C HIS A 84 -2.36 -3.43 12.38
N CYS A 85 -3.25 -3.05 11.47
CA CYS A 85 -4.30 -3.89 10.96
C CYS A 85 -4.05 -4.20 9.49
N VAL A 86 -4.39 -5.41 9.04
CA VAL A 86 -4.36 -5.80 7.62
C VAL A 86 -5.75 -6.29 7.24
N PHE A 87 -6.35 -5.64 6.27
CA PHE A 87 -7.64 -6.00 5.71
C PHE A 87 -7.42 -6.71 4.38
N THR A 88 -7.68 -8.01 4.36
CA THR A 88 -7.53 -8.86 3.18
C THR A 88 -8.88 -9.17 2.55
N ILE A 89 -8.87 -9.53 1.28
CA ILE A 89 -10.07 -9.88 0.53
C ILE A 89 -10.04 -11.35 0.12
N ASP A 90 -11.21 -11.83 -0.28
CA ASP A 90 -11.36 -13.14 -0.90
C ASP A 90 -10.59 -13.23 -2.23
N GLU A 91 -10.07 -14.40 -2.51
CA GLU A 91 -9.31 -14.67 -3.72
C GLU A 91 -10.14 -14.46 -5.00
N ASN A 92 -11.41 -14.88 -4.97
CA ASN A 92 -12.34 -14.76 -6.10
C ASN A 92 -12.64 -13.28 -6.48
N LEU A 93 -12.42 -12.34 -5.54
CA LEU A 93 -12.59 -10.92 -5.82
C LEU A 93 -11.38 -10.29 -6.51
N ARG A 94 -10.20 -10.90 -6.43
CA ARG A 94 -8.93 -10.28 -6.87
C ARG A 94 -8.94 -9.91 -8.34
N GLU A 95 -9.52 -10.76 -9.18
CA GLU A 95 -9.61 -10.53 -10.62
C GLU A 95 -10.47 -9.31 -10.98
N SER A 96 -11.55 -9.07 -10.24
CA SER A 96 -12.40 -7.88 -10.43
C SER A 96 -11.59 -6.58 -10.30
N PHE A 97 -10.71 -6.51 -9.31
CA PHE A 97 -9.80 -5.36 -9.10
C PHE A 97 -8.70 -5.26 -10.16
N LEU A 98 -8.34 -6.35 -10.80
CA LEU A 98 -7.38 -6.34 -11.90
C LEU A 98 -8.02 -5.84 -13.19
N LYS A 99 -9.25 -6.25 -13.46
CA LYS A 99 -10.05 -5.84 -14.63
C LYS A 99 -10.46 -4.36 -14.54
N ASP A 100 -10.94 -3.94 -13.38
CA ASP A 100 -11.31 -2.55 -13.11
C ASP A 100 -10.57 -1.99 -11.89
N ARG A 101 -9.52 -1.24 -12.15
CA ARG A 101 -8.68 -0.62 -11.12
C ARG A 101 -9.40 0.45 -10.31
N SER A 102 -10.50 1.00 -10.79
CA SER A 102 -11.30 1.97 -10.04
C SER A 102 -11.94 1.35 -8.79
N LEU A 103 -12.14 0.03 -8.78
CA LEU A 103 -12.65 -0.73 -7.63
C LEU A 103 -11.69 -0.71 -6.44
N LEU A 104 -10.39 -0.42 -6.63
CA LEU A 104 -9.43 -0.29 -5.53
C LEU A 104 -9.82 0.82 -4.54
N ASP A 105 -10.62 1.81 -4.98
CA ASP A 105 -11.19 2.82 -4.10
C ASP A 105 -12.17 2.22 -3.08
N CYS A 106 -12.90 1.16 -3.45
CA CYS A 106 -13.85 0.48 -2.56
C CYS A 106 -13.14 -0.06 -1.31
N LEU A 107 -11.90 -0.55 -1.44
CA LEU A 107 -11.10 -1.01 -0.31
C LEU A 107 -10.89 0.10 0.73
N PHE A 108 -10.48 1.28 0.26
CA PHE A 108 -10.25 2.43 1.14
C PHE A 108 -11.54 2.93 1.80
N HIS A 109 -12.63 3.05 1.02
CA HIS A 109 -13.92 3.50 1.53
C HIS A 109 -14.47 2.54 2.58
N SER A 110 -14.39 1.23 2.30
CA SER A 110 -14.85 0.20 3.22
C SER A 110 -14.07 0.20 4.53
N VAL A 111 -12.73 0.24 4.48
CA VAL A 111 -11.89 0.28 5.69
C VAL A 111 -12.17 1.56 6.48
N ASN A 112 -12.22 2.72 5.84
CA ASN A 112 -12.54 4.00 6.49
C ASN A 112 -13.91 3.96 7.18
N SER A 113 -14.94 3.47 6.50
CA SER A 113 -16.29 3.36 7.01
C SER A 113 -16.37 2.44 8.24
N VAL A 114 -15.72 1.28 8.16
CA VAL A 114 -15.76 0.26 9.22
C VAL A 114 -15.02 0.72 10.48
N ILE A 115 -13.84 1.34 10.33
CA ILE A 115 -13.10 1.91 11.45
C ILE A 115 -13.91 3.03 12.10
N SER A 116 -14.42 3.97 11.31
CA SER A 116 -15.20 5.10 11.82
C SER A 116 -16.46 4.63 12.56
N ARG A 117 -17.18 3.64 12.02
CA ARG A 117 -18.36 3.05 12.68
C ARG A 117 -18.00 2.30 13.97
N MET A 118 -16.89 1.59 14.00
CA MET A 118 -16.45 0.88 15.20
C MET A 118 -16.21 1.88 16.34
N PHE A 119 -15.46 2.94 16.09
CA PHE A 119 -15.19 3.97 17.11
C PHE A 119 -16.45 4.74 17.52
N TYR A 120 -17.34 5.05 16.58
CA TYR A 120 -18.63 5.66 16.89
C TYR A 120 -19.48 4.79 17.84
N LYS A 121 -19.54 3.47 17.60
CA LYS A 121 -20.28 2.52 18.47
C LYS A 121 -19.66 2.37 19.86
N MET A 122 -18.35 2.45 19.98
CA MET A 122 -17.64 2.37 21.25
C MET A 122 -17.89 3.57 22.15
N ASN A 123 -18.28 4.70 21.56
CA ASN A 123 -18.52 5.94 22.28
C ASN A 123 -19.97 6.42 22.11
N LYS A 124 -20.86 5.88 22.94
CA LYS A 124 -22.31 6.10 22.85
C LYS A 124 -22.78 7.54 23.02
N SER A 125 -21.95 8.46 23.48
CA SER A 125 -22.38 9.80 23.89
C SER A 125 -21.49 10.97 23.46
N LYS A 126 -20.32 10.73 22.83
CA LYS A 126 -19.37 11.79 22.46
C LYS A 126 -18.66 11.47 21.16
N ASN A 127 -18.40 12.47 20.34
CA ASN A 127 -17.55 12.32 19.15
C ASN A 127 -16.16 11.91 19.56
N PHE A 128 -15.72 10.81 18.96
CA PHE A 128 -14.49 10.14 19.31
C PHE A 128 -13.76 9.75 18.03
N THR A 129 -12.74 10.52 17.70
CA THR A 129 -12.08 10.41 16.40
C THR A 129 -10.73 9.72 16.56
N PRO A 130 -10.53 8.50 16.01
CA PRO A 130 -9.24 7.87 15.94
C PRO A 130 -8.37 8.50 14.83
N GLY A 131 -7.06 8.30 14.92
CA GLY A 131 -6.15 8.57 13.81
C GLY A 131 -5.80 7.28 13.07
N PHE A 132 -5.89 7.26 11.74
CA PHE A 132 -5.47 6.09 10.97
C PHE A 132 -4.90 6.44 9.61
N ILE A 133 -3.98 5.60 9.15
CA ILE A 133 -3.30 5.72 7.87
C ILE A 133 -3.46 4.40 7.14
N MET A 134 -4.01 4.45 5.94
CA MET A 134 -4.27 3.31 5.08
C MET A 134 -3.27 3.28 3.94
N VAL A 135 -2.69 2.12 3.68
CA VAL A 135 -1.76 1.87 2.58
C VAL A 135 -2.24 0.69 1.77
N LEU A 136 -2.52 0.90 0.50
CA LEU A 136 -2.86 -0.18 -0.41
C LEU A 136 -1.59 -0.91 -0.84
N HIS A 137 -1.58 -2.22 -0.66
CA HIS A 137 -0.69 -3.15 -1.33
C HIS A 137 -1.49 -3.99 -2.31
N THR A 138 -0.88 -4.32 -3.42
CA THR A 138 -1.52 -5.11 -4.48
C THR A 138 -0.83 -6.46 -4.71
N PHE A 139 0.21 -6.79 -3.95
CA PHE A 139 1.06 -7.96 -4.14
C PHE A 139 1.21 -8.79 -2.88
N GLY A 140 1.32 -10.11 -3.07
CA GLY A 140 1.80 -11.05 -2.07
C GLY A 140 3.33 -11.11 -2.00
N ARG A 141 3.87 -11.94 -1.11
CA ARG A 141 5.33 -12.20 -1.03
C ARG A 141 5.85 -12.89 -2.29
N ASP A 142 4.99 -13.62 -2.98
CA ASP A 142 5.18 -14.32 -4.25
C ASP A 142 4.98 -13.43 -5.49
N LEU A 143 4.79 -12.13 -5.30
CA LEU A 143 4.54 -11.13 -6.35
C LEU A 143 3.20 -11.31 -7.08
N LYS A 144 2.34 -12.23 -6.66
CA LYS A 144 1.01 -12.40 -7.26
C LYS A 144 0.08 -11.27 -6.85
N TRP A 145 -0.93 -11.04 -7.69
CA TRP A 145 -1.94 -10.01 -7.44
C TRP A 145 -2.80 -10.34 -6.22
N ASN A 146 -2.68 -9.50 -5.19
CA ASN A 146 -3.36 -9.66 -3.91
C ASN A 146 -3.64 -8.29 -3.26
N PRO A 147 -4.66 -7.55 -3.71
CA PRO A 147 -4.96 -6.23 -3.15
C PRO A 147 -5.46 -6.35 -1.71
N HIS A 148 -4.83 -5.58 -0.81
CA HIS A 148 -5.18 -5.52 0.61
C HIS A 148 -4.75 -4.19 1.21
N ILE A 149 -5.38 -3.80 2.31
CA ILE A 149 -5.06 -2.55 3.01
C ILE A 149 -4.28 -2.84 4.29
N HIS A 150 -3.09 -2.29 4.37
CA HIS A 150 -2.40 -2.08 5.64
C HIS A 150 -2.91 -0.81 6.29
N CYS A 151 -3.33 -0.90 7.53
CA CYS A 151 -3.86 0.24 8.26
C CYS A 151 -3.12 0.40 9.60
N LEU A 152 -2.50 1.55 9.79
CA LEU A 152 -2.04 1.96 11.11
C LEU A 152 -3.17 2.70 11.80
N LEU A 153 -3.59 2.22 12.94
CA LEU A 153 -4.74 2.73 13.68
C LEU A 153 -4.32 3.06 15.12
N SER A 154 -4.63 4.27 15.59
CA SER A 154 -4.40 4.66 16.98
C SER A 154 -5.25 3.82 17.93
N GLU A 155 -4.67 3.36 19.07
CA GLU A 155 -5.41 2.67 20.15
C GLU A 155 -6.14 3.67 21.03
N GLY A 156 -6.94 4.50 20.40
CA GLY A 156 -7.73 5.53 21.03
C GLY A 156 -8.16 6.58 20.04
N GLY A 157 -8.80 7.60 20.53
CA GLY A 157 -9.25 8.73 19.77
C GLY A 157 -9.36 9.98 20.61
N TYR A 158 -9.49 11.10 19.94
CA TYR A 158 -9.68 12.41 20.54
C TYR A 158 -11.15 12.76 20.52
N SER A 159 -11.67 13.12 21.67
CA SER A 159 -13.07 13.54 21.80
C SER A 159 -13.20 15.05 21.68
N ASP A 160 -14.39 15.54 21.30
CA ASP A 160 -14.66 16.97 21.12
C ASP A 160 -14.53 17.78 22.42
N ASP A 161 -14.56 17.10 23.59
CA ASP A 161 -14.33 17.71 24.90
C ASP A 161 -12.83 17.92 25.23
N GLY A 162 -11.93 17.63 24.28
CA GLY A 162 -10.50 17.90 24.43
C GLY A 162 -9.70 16.81 25.12
N PHE A 163 -10.24 15.61 25.29
CA PHE A 163 -9.56 14.51 25.97
C PHE A 163 -9.25 13.34 25.04
N TRP A 164 -8.10 12.71 25.27
CA TRP A 164 -7.76 11.44 24.66
C TRP A 164 -8.44 10.29 25.40
N ARG A 165 -9.08 9.40 24.64
CA ARG A 165 -9.72 8.20 25.19
C ARG A 165 -9.07 6.96 24.62
N HIS A 166 -8.48 6.15 25.51
CA HIS A 166 -7.87 4.88 25.14
C HIS A 166 -8.91 3.81 24.83
N VAL A 167 -8.65 3.01 23.78
CA VAL A 167 -9.39 1.81 23.44
C VAL A 167 -8.56 0.60 23.79
N LYS A 168 -8.99 -0.15 24.80
CA LYS A 168 -8.27 -1.36 25.26
C LYS A 168 -8.64 -2.61 24.47
N HIS A 169 -9.78 -2.60 23.77
CA HIS A 169 -10.31 -3.78 23.11
C HIS A 169 -10.86 -3.46 21.72
N PHE A 170 -10.40 -4.22 20.72
CA PHE A 170 -10.90 -4.14 19.35
C PHE A 170 -11.78 -5.36 19.07
N ASN A 171 -12.98 -5.13 18.57
CA ASN A 171 -13.89 -6.22 18.20
C ASN A 171 -13.55 -6.71 16.78
N TYR A 172 -12.72 -7.73 16.70
CA TYR A 172 -12.27 -8.30 15.39
C TYR A 172 -13.39 -8.99 14.63
N THR A 173 -14.32 -9.66 15.34
CA THR A 173 -15.49 -10.28 14.72
C THR A 173 -16.32 -9.20 14.02
N TYR A 174 -16.53 -8.06 14.69
CA TYR A 174 -17.19 -6.92 14.08
C TYR A 174 -16.43 -6.41 12.86
N LEU A 175 -15.11 -6.20 12.97
CA LEU A 175 -14.29 -5.68 11.87
C LEU A 175 -14.34 -6.60 10.64
N ARG A 176 -14.23 -7.90 10.83
CA ARG A 176 -14.28 -8.91 9.75
C ARG A 176 -15.61 -8.89 9.01
N ASN A 177 -16.71 -8.97 9.75
CA ASN A 177 -18.07 -8.97 9.17
C ASN A 177 -18.43 -7.63 8.54
N ALA A 178 -18.12 -6.53 9.22
CA ALA A 178 -18.41 -5.19 8.72
C ALA A 178 -17.59 -4.86 7.47
N PHE A 179 -16.32 -5.27 7.41
CA PHE A 179 -15.46 -5.06 6.23
C PHE A 179 -15.96 -5.83 5.03
N ARG A 180 -16.26 -7.15 5.18
CA ARG A 180 -16.88 -7.94 4.11
C ARG A 180 -18.14 -7.24 3.57
N THR A 181 -19.05 -6.88 4.47
CA THR A 181 -20.32 -6.27 4.09
C THR A 181 -20.14 -4.93 3.39
N ALA A 182 -19.29 -4.06 3.94
CA ALA A 182 -19.01 -2.75 3.35
C ALA A 182 -18.39 -2.87 1.97
N LEU A 183 -17.39 -3.74 1.81
CA LEU A 183 -16.70 -3.94 0.55
C LEU A 183 -17.63 -4.51 -0.53
N LEU A 184 -18.37 -5.55 -0.21
CA LEU A 184 -19.27 -6.18 -1.18
C LEU A 184 -20.42 -5.24 -1.61
N ASN A 185 -20.92 -4.40 -0.72
CA ASN A 185 -21.92 -3.38 -1.07
C ASN A 185 -21.35 -2.29 -1.96
N GLU A 186 -20.15 -1.79 -1.67
CA GLU A 186 -19.45 -0.80 -2.49
C GLU A 186 -19.16 -1.35 -3.90
N MET A 187 -18.70 -2.59 -3.98
CA MET A 187 -18.43 -3.25 -5.27
C MET A 187 -19.72 -3.46 -6.06
N GLU A 188 -20.80 -3.93 -5.41
CA GLU A 188 -22.10 -4.10 -6.09
C GLU A 188 -22.65 -2.77 -6.63
N SER A 189 -22.50 -1.70 -5.86
CA SER A 189 -22.90 -0.35 -6.28
C SER A 189 -22.18 0.12 -7.55
N LYS A 190 -20.92 -0.28 -7.74
CA LYS A 190 -20.11 0.10 -8.91
C LYS A 190 -20.26 -0.87 -10.07
N ILE A 191 -20.29 -2.16 -9.83
CA ILE A 191 -20.33 -3.21 -10.86
C ILE A 191 -21.76 -3.44 -11.35
N GLY A 192 -22.75 -3.27 -10.46
CA GLY A 192 -24.15 -3.48 -10.76
C GLY A 192 -24.65 -4.92 -10.55
N PRO A 193 -25.81 -5.28 -11.13
CA PRO A 193 -26.50 -6.53 -10.86
C PRO A 193 -25.71 -7.82 -11.16
N SER A 194 -24.76 -7.76 -12.08
CA SER A 194 -23.90 -8.92 -12.43
C SER A 194 -23.04 -9.41 -11.26
N PHE A 195 -22.80 -8.53 -10.27
CA PHE A 195 -22.00 -8.87 -9.08
C PHE A 195 -22.78 -9.66 -8.02
N LYS A 196 -24.11 -9.75 -8.09
CA LYS A 196 -24.96 -10.38 -7.06
C LYS A 196 -24.57 -11.82 -6.74
N LYS A 197 -24.24 -12.62 -7.76
CA LYS A 197 -23.83 -14.01 -7.58
C LYS A 197 -22.51 -14.09 -6.78
N VAL A 198 -21.48 -13.37 -7.21
CA VAL A 198 -20.18 -13.33 -6.54
C VAL A 198 -20.33 -12.86 -5.09
N LYS A 199 -21.18 -11.85 -4.84
CA LYS A 199 -21.50 -11.38 -3.50
C LYS A 199 -22.12 -12.47 -2.64
N ALA A 200 -23.10 -13.24 -3.16
CA ALA A 200 -23.75 -14.34 -2.44
C ALA A 200 -22.76 -15.46 -2.10
N ASP A 201 -21.89 -15.82 -3.06
CA ASP A 201 -20.86 -16.84 -2.87
C ASP A 201 -19.89 -16.41 -1.75
N CYS A 202 -19.43 -15.16 -1.75
CA CYS A 202 -18.59 -14.60 -0.66
C CYS A 202 -19.26 -14.66 0.72
N TYR A 203 -20.57 -14.45 0.82
CA TYR A 203 -21.27 -14.60 2.10
C TYR A 203 -21.36 -16.04 2.56
N THR A 204 -21.48 -16.98 1.64
CA THR A 204 -21.54 -18.41 1.93
C THR A 204 -20.20 -18.98 2.37
N GLU A 205 -19.13 -18.61 1.68
CA GLU A 205 -17.77 -19.07 1.95
C GLU A 205 -17.14 -18.41 3.20
N HIS A 206 -17.44 -17.12 3.41
CA HIS A 206 -16.88 -16.34 4.51
C HIS A 206 -17.92 -15.97 5.56
N LYS A 207 -18.55 -16.96 6.19
CA LYS A 207 -19.59 -16.77 7.24
C LYS A 207 -19.14 -15.85 8.38
N HIS A 208 -17.86 -15.87 8.71
CA HIS A 208 -17.25 -15.06 9.78
C HIS A 208 -16.60 -13.75 9.29
N GLY A 209 -16.90 -13.33 8.06
CA GLY A 209 -16.33 -12.14 7.44
C GLY A 209 -14.97 -12.37 6.80
N PHE A 210 -14.43 -11.34 6.13
CA PHE A 210 -13.09 -11.39 5.56
C PHE A 210 -12.02 -11.28 6.65
N TYR A 211 -10.85 -11.85 6.37
CA TYR A 211 -9.78 -11.87 7.36
C TYR A 211 -9.26 -10.46 7.64
N VAL A 212 -9.29 -10.07 8.90
CA VAL A 212 -8.66 -8.87 9.41
C VAL A 212 -7.63 -9.28 10.45
N TYR A 213 -6.35 -9.07 10.11
CA TYR A 213 -5.26 -9.29 11.04
C TYR A 213 -5.01 -8.02 11.84
N ALA A 214 -4.85 -8.17 13.14
CA ALA A 214 -4.41 -7.06 13.98
C ALA A 214 -3.73 -7.61 15.22
N LYS A 215 -2.40 -7.64 15.20
CA LYS A 215 -1.62 -7.89 16.43
C LYS A 215 -1.63 -6.66 17.31
N PRO A 216 -1.82 -6.82 18.62
CA PRO A 216 -1.48 -5.78 19.56
C PRO A 216 0.04 -5.61 19.55
N ASN A 217 0.54 -4.67 18.78
CA ASN A 217 1.91 -4.24 18.93
C ASN A 217 1.90 -3.05 19.88
N LYS A 218 2.38 -3.26 21.09
CA LYS A 218 2.78 -2.16 21.98
C LYS A 218 4.00 -1.47 21.36
N CYS A 219 3.83 -0.82 20.24
CA CYS A 219 4.91 -0.14 19.56
C CYS A 219 4.85 1.34 19.91
N ASP A 220 5.98 1.87 20.38
CA ASP A 220 6.16 3.30 20.43
C ASP A 220 6.05 3.89 19.01
N PRO A 221 5.73 5.17 18.86
CA PRO A 221 5.55 5.80 17.54
C PRO A 221 6.76 5.61 16.61
N LYS A 222 7.99 5.57 17.14
CA LYS A 222 9.23 5.42 16.35
C LYS A 222 9.35 4.03 15.73
N THR A 223 9.01 2.99 16.49
CA THR A 223 8.99 1.59 16.02
C THR A 223 7.89 1.40 14.99
N VAL A 224 6.73 2.01 15.20
CA VAL A 224 5.60 2.03 14.28
C VAL A 224 5.98 2.69 12.95
N VAL A 225 6.66 3.82 12.99
CA VAL A 225 7.13 4.52 11.78
C VAL A 225 8.09 3.66 10.97
N LYS A 226 9.06 3.00 11.62
CA LYS A 226 9.96 2.04 10.94
C LYS A 226 9.19 0.88 10.31
N TYR A 227 8.18 0.38 10.99
CA TYR A 227 7.34 -0.70 10.50
C TYR A 227 6.53 -0.26 9.27
N ILE A 228 5.90 0.91 9.33
CA ILE A 228 5.13 1.46 8.20
C ILE A 228 6.02 1.87 7.05
N GLY A 229 7.20 2.40 7.32
CA GLY A 229 8.18 2.71 6.28
C GLY A 229 8.45 1.50 5.37
N ARG A 230 8.34 0.29 5.93
CA ARG A 230 8.40 -0.96 5.16
C ARG A 230 7.25 -1.11 4.16
N TYR A 231 6.09 -0.50 4.39
CA TYR A 231 4.90 -0.62 3.54
C TYR A 231 4.65 0.60 2.66
N LEU A 232 5.18 1.77 3.04
CA LEU A 232 4.82 3.05 2.40
C LEU A 232 5.43 3.31 1.04
N GLY A 233 6.57 2.75 0.75
CA GLY A 233 7.30 3.12 -0.46
C GLY A 233 8.16 2.03 -1.04
N ARG A 234 8.09 0.81 -0.52
CA ARG A 234 8.89 -0.28 -1.07
C ARG A 234 8.53 -0.52 -2.53
N PRO A 235 9.51 -0.73 -3.39
CA PRO A 235 9.30 -1.42 -4.65
C PRO A 235 8.63 -2.77 -4.38
N VAL A 236 7.91 -3.29 -5.35
CA VAL A 236 7.19 -4.57 -5.26
C VAL A 236 8.09 -5.70 -4.77
N ILE A 237 9.35 -5.67 -5.18
CA ILE A 237 10.40 -6.56 -4.71
C ILE A 237 11.65 -5.75 -4.31
N ALA A 238 12.32 -6.19 -3.25
CA ALA A 238 13.67 -5.68 -2.95
C ALA A 238 14.68 -6.33 -3.89
N THR A 239 15.64 -5.58 -4.41
CA THR A 239 16.67 -6.10 -5.32
C THR A 239 17.46 -7.26 -4.71
N SER A 240 17.67 -7.25 -3.40
CA SER A 240 18.32 -8.34 -2.64
C SER A 240 17.55 -9.67 -2.65
N ARG A 241 16.32 -9.70 -3.15
CA ARG A 241 15.51 -10.90 -3.31
C ARG A 241 15.58 -11.48 -4.73
N ILE A 242 16.27 -10.83 -5.62
CA ILE A 242 16.56 -11.34 -6.97
C ILE A 242 17.94 -11.99 -6.91
N ASP A 243 17.98 -13.32 -7.00
CA ASP A 243 19.18 -14.10 -6.78
C ASP A 243 19.97 -14.29 -8.07
N LYS A 244 19.26 -14.50 -9.20
CA LYS A 244 19.90 -14.75 -10.51
C LYS A 244 19.05 -14.21 -11.66
N TYR A 245 19.73 -13.76 -12.69
CA TYR A 245 19.18 -13.45 -14.01
C TYR A 245 20.20 -13.85 -15.07
N ASP A 246 19.81 -14.66 -16.06
CA ASP A 246 20.69 -15.17 -17.12
C ASP A 246 20.36 -14.65 -18.52
N GLY A 247 19.41 -13.72 -18.62
CA GLY A 247 18.89 -13.17 -19.87
C GLY A 247 17.49 -13.69 -20.21
N GLU A 248 17.15 -14.91 -19.83
CA GLU A 248 15.85 -15.55 -20.10
C GLU A 248 15.06 -15.84 -18.83
N MET A 249 15.73 -16.28 -17.77
CA MET A 249 15.13 -16.69 -16.51
C MET A 249 15.53 -15.78 -15.36
N VAL A 250 14.61 -15.58 -14.43
CA VAL A 250 14.83 -14.86 -13.18
C VAL A 250 14.57 -15.79 -12.02
N THR A 251 15.55 -15.92 -11.12
CA THR A 251 15.40 -16.62 -9.85
C THR A 251 15.27 -15.59 -8.74
N PHE A 252 14.25 -15.73 -7.91
CA PHE A 252 14.03 -14.86 -6.74
C PHE A 252 13.50 -15.66 -5.55
N HIS A 253 13.66 -15.14 -4.36
CA HIS A 253 13.22 -15.82 -3.15
C HIS A 253 12.25 -15.00 -2.31
N TYR A 254 11.46 -15.73 -1.51
CA TYR A 254 10.58 -15.16 -0.49
C TYR A 254 10.29 -16.19 0.61
N ASN A 255 9.89 -15.70 1.79
CA ASN A 255 9.37 -16.60 2.82
C ASN A 255 7.86 -16.71 2.66
N ARG A 256 7.34 -17.94 2.57
CA ARG A 256 5.90 -18.19 2.49
C ARG A 256 5.21 -17.70 3.75
N HIS A 257 3.98 -17.18 3.59
CA HIS A 257 3.30 -16.50 4.71
C HIS A 257 2.79 -17.48 5.77
N GLU A 258 2.42 -18.69 5.36
CA GLU A 258 1.74 -19.68 6.19
C GLU A 258 2.68 -20.31 7.22
N ASP A 259 3.90 -20.59 6.84
CA ASP A 259 4.88 -21.36 7.62
C ASP A 259 6.27 -20.72 7.68
N GLU A 260 6.43 -19.53 7.11
CA GLU A 260 7.71 -18.81 6.96
C GLU A 260 8.81 -19.62 6.22
N GLN A 261 8.42 -20.69 5.50
CA GLN A 261 9.35 -21.49 4.70
C GLN A 261 9.99 -20.63 3.62
N TYR A 262 11.31 -20.77 3.47
CA TYR A 262 12.06 -20.14 2.38
C TYR A 262 11.70 -20.83 1.06
N ILE A 263 11.26 -20.04 0.10
CA ILE A 263 10.90 -20.47 -1.25
C ILE A 263 11.81 -19.75 -2.24
N GLU A 264 12.44 -20.52 -3.10
CA GLU A 264 13.12 -20.03 -4.28
C GLU A 264 12.29 -20.39 -5.52
N GLU A 265 12.03 -19.39 -6.36
CA GLU A 265 11.19 -19.54 -7.55
C GLU A 265 11.96 -19.03 -8.76
N THR A 266 12.03 -19.87 -9.82
CA THR A 266 12.64 -19.51 -11.11
C THR A 266 11.54 -19.45 -12.16
N VAL A 267 11.42 -18.31 -12.82
CA VAL A 267 10.39 -18.05 -13.83
C VAL A 267 10.99 -17.36 -15.07
N PRO A 268 10.34 -17.45 -16.24
CA PRO A 268 10.73 -16.65 -17.39
C PRO A 268 10.76 -15.16 -17.07
N ALA A 269 11.75 -14.43 -17.62
CA ALA A 269 11.92 -13.00 -17.38
C ALA A 269 10.64 -12.20 -17.70
N MET A 270 9.95 -12.57 -18.78
CA MET A 270 8.68 -11.93 -19.18
C MET A 270 7.57 -12.15 -18.16
N GLU A 271 7.46 -13.35 -17.59
CA GLU A 271 6.50 -13.62 -16.51
C GLU A 271 6.85 -12.81 -15.26
N PHE A 272 8.11 -12.76 -14.87
CA PHE A 272 8.56 -11.96 -13.74
C PHE A 272 8.25 -10.47 -13.95
N ILE A 273 8.54 -9.93 -15.11
CA ILE A 273 8.22 -8.55 -15.49
C ILE A 273 6.71 -8.30 -15.44
N GLN A 274 5.92 -9.20 -15.99
CA GLN A 274 4.45 -9.10 -15.96
C GLN A 274 3.92 -9.08 -14.52
N ARG A 275 4.47 -9.91 -13.62
CA ARG A 275 4.12 -9.88 -12.20
C ARG A 275 4.45 -8.52 -11.57
N LEU A 276 5.56 -7.89 -11.93
CA LEU A 276 5.96 -6.60 -11.37
C LEU A 276 5.12 -5.42 -11.88
N ILE A 277 4.96 -5.31 -13.22
CA ILE A 277 4.34 -4.12 -13.83
C ILE A 277 2.86 -3.97 -13.48
N ARG A 278 2.15 -5.09 -13.28
CA ARG A 278 0.73 -5.05 -12.86
C ARG A 278 0.48 -4.33 -11.53
N HIS A 279 1.51 -4.14 -10.72
CA HIS A 279 1.43 -3.41 -9.45
C HIS A 279 1.65 -1.91 -9.59
N ILE A 280 1.99 -1.42 -10.78
CA ILE A 280 2.09 0.00 -11.08
C ILE A 280 0.67 0.61 -11.02
N PRO A 281 0.42 1.59 -10.13
CA PRO A 281 -0.90 2.19 -10.01
C PRO A 281 -1.21 3.11 -11.19
N GLU A 282 -2.49 3.42 -11.36
CA GLU A 282 -2.91 4.45 -12.32
C GLU A 282 -2.35 5.81 -11.94
N LYS A 283 -2.18 6.67 -12.94
CA LYS A 283 -1.69 8.03 -12.75
C LYS A 283 -2.58 8.77 -11.73
N HIS A 284 -1.96 9.43 -10.77
CA HIS A 284 -2.62 10.14 -9.67
C HIS A 284 -3.36 9.27 -8.65
N PHE A 285 -3.39 7.94 -8.78
CA PHE A 285 -4.00 7.08 -7.77
C PHE A 285 -3.22 7.17 -6.45
N LYS A 286 -3.93 7.50 -5.37
CA LYS A 286 -3.34 7.66 -4.04
C LYS A 286 -3.30 6.32 -3.31
N MET A 287 -2.12 5.69 -3.30
CA MET A 287 -1.88 4.43 -2.58
C MET A 287 -1.86 4.60 -1.05
N ILE A 288 -1.76 5.81 -0.54
CA ILE A 288 -1.74 6.14 0.89
C ILE A 288 -2.86 7.14 1.16
N ARG A 289 -3.72 6.83 2.14
CA ARG A 289 -4.80 7.72 2.57
C ARG A 289 -4.83 7.87 4.08
N TYR A 290 -5.21 9.05 4.51
CA TYR A 290 -5.23 9.45 5.91
C TYR A 290 -6.68 9.62 6.35
N GLY A 291 -7.01 9.08 7.52
CA GLY A 291 -8.35 9.19 8.08
C GLY A 291 -8.36 9.68 9.52
N GLY A 292 -9.53 10.10 9.99
CA GLY A 292 -9.72 10.60 11.33
C GLY A 292 -8.82 11.78 11.66
N LEU A 293 -8.07 11.72 12.76
CA LEU A 293 -7.16 12.77 13.19
C LEU A 293 -6.05 13.08 12.18
N TYR A 294 -5.64 12.09 11.37
CA TYR A 294 -4.58 12.27 10.38
C TYR A 294 -5.08 12.82 9.04
N ALA A 295 -6.39 13.04 8.88
CA ALA A 295 -6.94 13.64 7.67
C ALA A 295 -6.42 15.09 7.49
N ARG A 296 -6.06 15.44 6.23
CA ARG A 296 -5.41 16.72 5.90
C ARG A 296 -6.20 17.98 6.30
N HIS A 297 -7.52 17.85 6.43
CA HIS A 297 -8.41 18.98 6.75
C HIS A 297 -8.56 19.22 8.26
N ARG A 298 -8.03 18.34 9.11
CA ARG A 298 -8.04 18.56 10.54
C ARG A 298 -6.72 19.16 11.00
N LYS A 299 -6.81 20.28 11.73
CA LYS A 299 -5.70 20.76 12.54
C LYS A 299 -5.62 19.85 13.75
N ILE A 300 -4.53 19.11 13.89
CA ILE A 300 -4.25 18.31 15.08
C ILE A 300 -3.90 19.32 16.17
N ASP A 301 -4.56 19.18 17.33
CA ASP A 301 -4.24 20.01 18.48
C ASP A 301 -2.76 19.80 18.87
N SER A 302 -2.03 20.89 19.09
CA SER A 302 -0.61 20.85 19.50
C SER A 302 -0.39 20.08 20.81
N LYS A 303 -1.43 19.87 21.60
CA LYS A 303 -1.40 19.04 22.82
C LYS A 303 -1.24 17.53 22.56
N LEU A 304 -1.39 17.08 21.29
CA LEU A 304 -1.30 15.67 20.91
C LEU A 304 0.06 15.28 20.34
N HIS A 305 0.98 16.23 20.22
CA HIS A 305 2.35 16.01 19.73
C HIS A 305 3.39 15.99 20.82
#